data_66a2b487a2ad28fcc78e7b4b06a35ecd
#
_entry.id   66a2b487a2ad28fcc78e7b4b06a35ecd
#
_cell.length_a   1.000
_cell.length_b   1.000
_cell.length_c   1.000
_cell.angle_alpha   90.00
_cell.angle_beta   90.00
_cell.angle_gamma   90.00
#
_symmetry.space_group_name_H-M   'P 1'
#
loop_
_entity.id
_entity.type
_entity.pdbx_description
1 polymer ?
#
loop_
_entity_poly.entity_id
_entity_poly.type
_entity_poly.pdbx_seq_one_letter_code
_entity_poly.pdbx_strand_id
1 'polypeptide(L)'
;MDDVQDEELRIAFDFDGVIADDDSEKIYQEHGLQAFHKHEAATKKPLDPGPLADLLIKISNLQRLEMERMGEDAEYHRKLKISIVTARNAPAHERVVNTLKSWGVEVTEAFFLGGISKDRVLEIMRPHIFFDDQMSHLDHLRNVPAVHIPMGIANEKR
;
A
#
# COMPACT_ATOMS: atom_id res chain seq x y z
N MET A 1 -9.00 16.13 14.26
CA MET A 1 -9.48 15.01 15.09
C MET A 1 -10.58 14.31 14.34
N ASP A 2 -10.64 12.99 14.40
CA ASP A 2 -11.79 12.24 13.92
C ASP A 2 -13.05 12.53 14.73
N ASP A 3 -14.20 12.19 14.15
CA ASP A 3 -15.45 12.16 14.91
C ASP A 3 -15.30 11.18 16.07
N VAL A 4 -15.78 11.57 17.26
CA VAL A 4 -15.75 10.72 18.46
C VAL A 4 -16.53 9.42 18.26
N GLN A 5 -17.44 9.38 17.28
CA GLN A 5 -18.23 8.22 16.92
C GLN A 5 -17.60 7.36 15.82
N ASP A 6 -16.48 7.82 15.21
CA ASP A 6 -15.72 7.04 14.24
C ASP A 6 -14.82 6.04 14.97
N GLU A 7 -15.19 4.79 14.93
CA GLU A 7 -14.46 3.68 15.56
C GLU A 7 -13.57 2.92 14.55
N GLU A 8 -13.47 3.40 13.30
CA GLU A 8 -12.71 2.75 12.26
C GLU A 8 -11.22 3.13 12.33
N LEU A 9 -10.34 2.15 12.50
CA LEU A 9 -8.89 2.31 12.35
C LEU A 9 -8.50 2.21 10.87
N ARG A 10 -8.01 3.30 10.28
CA ARG A 10 -7.57 3.39 8.89
C ARG A 10 -6.05 3.37 8.80
N ILE A 11 -5.51 2.35 8.15
CA ILE A 11 -4.06 2.19 7.93
C ILE A 11 -3.81 2.16 6.43
N ALA A 12 -2.89 3.00 5.96
CA ALA A 12 -2.50 3.06 4.56
C ALA A 12 -1.02 2.73 4.37
N PHE A 13 -0.71 2.06 3.26
CA PHE A 13 0.64 1.66 2.90
C PHE A 13 0.94 2.03 1.45
N ASP A 14 2.17 2.48 1.17
CA ASP A 14 2.72 2.32 -0.15
C ASP A 14 3.00 0.84 -0.43
N PHE A 15 3.23 0.50 -1.67
CA PHE A 15 3.44 -0.88 -2.07
C PHE A 15 4.92 -1.21 -2.26
N ASP A 16 5.60 -0.55 -3.20
CA ASP A 16 7.01 -0.79 -3.50
C ASP A 16 7.92 -0.24 -2.39
N GLY A 17 8.92 -1.00 -1.97
CA GLY A 17 9.83 -0.62 -0.89
C GLY A 17 9.20 -0.66 0.52
N VAL A 18 7.89 -0.89 0.64
CA VAL A 18 7.16 -0.96 1.91
C VAL A 18 6.56 -2.35 2.13
N ILE A 19 5.60 -2.75 1.32
CA ILE A 19 4.93 -4.04 1.39
C ILE A 19 5.64 -5.09 0.54
N ALA A 20 6.03 -4.73 -0.68
CA ALA A 20 6.83 -5.56 -1.56
C ALA A 20 8.26 -5.02 -1.65
N ASP A 21 9.16 -5.85 -2.20
CA ASP A 21 10.48 -5.38 -2.59
C ASP A 21 10.39 -4.27 -3.64
N ASP A 22 11.48 -3.59 -3.88
CA ASP A 22 11.61 -2.48 -4.83
C ASP A 22 12.46 -2.83 -6.06
N ASP A 23 12.64 -4.11 -6.37
CA ASP A 23 13.38 -4.56 -7.55
C ASP A 23 12.83 -3.95 -8.85
N SER A 24 11.51 -3.78 -8.92
CA SER A 24 10.85 -3.13 -10.05
C SER A 24 11.20 -1.63 -10.15
N GLU A 25 11.35 -0.94 -9.02
CA GLU A 25 11.79 0.46 -8.96
C GLU A 25 13.22 0.62 -9.51
N LYS A 26 14.10 -0.35 -9.26
CA LYS A 26 15.44 -0.37 -9.82
C LYS A 26 15.41 -0.37 -11.35
N ILE A 27 14.54 -1.19 -11.95
CA ILE A 27 14.37 -1.23 -13.41
C ILE A 27 13.87 0.13 -13.92
N TYR A 28 12.95 0.77 -13.20
CA TYR A 28 12.47 2.10 -13.54
C TYR A 28 13.58 3.15 -13.50
N GLN A 29 14.39 3.17 -12.45
CA GLN A 29 15.49 4.12 -12.28
C GLN A 29 16.61 3.93 -13.31
N GLU A 30 16.95 2.67 -13.64
CA GLU A 30 18.03 2.35 -14.57
C GLU A 30 17.61 2.45 -16.05
N HIS A 31 16.38 2.11 -16.38
CA HIS A 31 15.93 1.89 -17.76
C HIS A 31 14.67 2.67 -18.16
N GLY A 32 14.06 3.39 -17.22
CA GLY A 32 12.92 4.27 -17.44
C GLY A 32 11.56 3.53 -17.52
N LEU A 33 10.49 4.34 -17.67
CA LEU A 33 9.09 3.91 -17.56
C LEU A 33 8.71 2.80 -18.57
N GLN A 34 9.20 2.87 -19.80
CA GLN A 34 8.87 1.86 -20.82
C GLN A 34 9.43 0.49 -20.49
N ALA A 35 10.68 0.43 -20.00
CA ALA A 35 11.31 -0.82 -19.58
C ALA A 35 10.60 -1.41 -18.36
N PHE A 36 10.24 -0.57 -17.39
CA PHE A 36 9.42 -0.95 -16.25
C PHE A 36 8.08 -1.57 -16.69
N HIS A 37 7.29 -0.88 -17.52
CA HIS A 37 6.01 -1.41 -18.01
C HIS A 37 6.16 -2.72 -18.77
N LYS A 38 7.19 -2.84 -19.61
CA LYS A 38 7.47 -4.08 -20.34
C LYS A 38 7.84 -5.23 -19.42
N HIS A 39 8.65 -4.96 -18.39
CA HIS A 39 9.03 -5.94 -17.37
C HIS A 39 7.80 -6.40 -16.57
N GLU A 40 7.01 -5.46 -16.06
CA GLU A 40 5.82 -5.74 -15.27
C GLU A 40 4.74 -6.51 -16.07
N ALA A 41 4.54 -6.17 -17.35
CA ALA A 41 3.62 -6.89 -18.23
C ALA A 41 4.09 -8.32 -18.56
N ALA A 42 5.40 -8.54 -18.65
CA ALA A 42 5.98 -9.85 -18.96
C ALA A 42 6.11 -10.76 -17.71
N THR A 43 6.21 -10.17 -16.52
CA THR A 43 6.50 -10.89 -15.28
C THR A 43 5.22 -11.14 -14.49
N LYS A 44 4.75 -12.40 -14.49
CA LYS A 44 3.58 -12.82 -13.69
C LYS A 44 3.93 -13.29 -12.29
N LYS A 45 5.23 -13.46 -11.99
CA LYS A 45 5.70 -13.89 -10.65
C LYS A 45 5.35 -12.79 -9.63
N PRO A 46 4.76 -13.16 -8.48
CA PRO A 46 4.60 -12.24 -7.36
C PRO A 46 5.92 -11.57 -6.98
N LEU A 47 5.86 -10.36 -6.43
CA LEU A 47 6.99 -9.69 -5.82
C LEU A 47 7.39 -10.39 -4.53
N ASP A 48 8.66 -10.25 -4.16
CA ASP A 48 9.14 -10.76 -2.89
C ASP A 48 8.72 -9.80 -1.74
N PRO A 49 8.59 -10.29 -0.49
CA PRO A 49 8.12 -9.48 0.63
C PRO A 49 9.07 -8.31 0.95
N GLY A 50 8.50 -7.14 1.13
CA GLY A 50 9.19 -5.95 1.64
C GLY A 50 9.17 -5.84 3.17
N PRO A 51 9.69 -4.73 3.71
CA PRO A 51 9.89 -4.56 5.15
C PRO A 51 8.63 -4.73 6.02
N LEU A 52 7.47 -4.32 5.51
CA LEU A 52 6.20 -4.38 6.26
C LEU A 52 5.24 -5.48 5.77
N ALA A 53 5.70 -6.41 4.92
CA ALA A 53 4.87 -7.52 4.44
C ALA A 53 4.26 -8.34 5.59
N ASP A 54 5.07 -8.72 6.57
CA ASP A 54 4.60 -9.50 7.73
C ASP A 54 3.56 -8.74 8.56
N LEU A 55 3.72 -7.43 8.72
CA LEU A 55 2.74 -6.59 9.40
C LEU A 55 1.41 -6.60 8.62
N LEU A 56 1.46 -6.37 7.31
CA LEU A 56 0.27 -6.37 6.47
C LEU A 56 -0.46 -7.72 6.52
N ILE A 57 0.27 -8.83 6.43
CA ILE A 57 -0.32 -10.19 6.52
C ILE A 57 -1.05 -10.39 7.85
N LYS A 58 -0.45 -9.95 8.96
CA LYS A 58 -1.07 -10.06 10.29
C LYS A 58 -2.32 -9.20 10.42
N ILE A 59 -2.27 -7.96 9.93
CA ILE A 59 -3.42 -7.04 9.98
C ILE A 59 -4.55 -7.54 9.05
N SER A 60 -4.21 -8.07 7.88
CA SER A 60 -5.18 -8.69 6.96
C SER A 60 -5.88 -9.90 7.59
N ASN A 61 -5.17 -10.68 8.41
CA ASN A 61 -5.81 -11.76 9.17
C ASN A 61 -6.84 -11.24 10.19
N LEU A 62 -6.56 -10.10 10.85
CA LEU A 62 -7.53 -9.46 11.74
C LEU A 62 -8.75 -8.96 10.95
N GLN A 63 -8.54 -8.36 9.78
CA GLN A 63 -9.62 -7.91 8.91
C GLN A 63 -10.51 -9.09 8.46
N ARG A 64 -9.92 -10.25 8.17
CA ARG A 64 -10.69 -11.46 7.82
C ARG A 64 -11.56 -11.94 8.97
N LEU A 65 -11.07 -11.91 10.21
CA LEU A 65 -11.87 -12.22 11.41
C LEU A 65 -13.05 -11.24 11.60
N GLU A 66 -12.84 -9.96 11.30
CA GLU A 66 -13.92 -8.98 11.28
C GLU A 66 -14.97 -9.30 10.23
N MET A 67 -14.55 -9.67 9.01
CA MET A 67 -15.49 -10.05 7.94
C MET A 67 -16.32 -11.28 8.32
N GLU A 68 -15.71 -12.27 8.97
CA GLU A 68 -16.43 -13.43 9.53
C GLU A 68 -17.46 -12.96 10.56
N ARG A 69 -17.07 -12.07 11.49
CA ARG A 69 -17.96 -11.50 12.50
C ARG A 69 -19.12 -10.71 11.89
N MET A 70 -18.84 -9.89 10.86
CA MET A 70 -19.88 -9.16 10.13
C MET A 70 -20.90 -10.08 9.45
N GLY A 71 -20.48 -11.27 9.04
CA GLY A 71 -21.37 -12.29 8.47
C GLY A 71 -22.29 -12.96 9.51
N GLU A 72 -21.89 -12.96 10.79
CA GLU A 72 -22.64 -13.55 11.90
C GLU A 72 -23.51 -12.54 12.64
N ASP A 73 -23.12 -11.26 12.63
CA ASP A 73 -23.74 -10.19 13.42
C ASP A 73 -23.96 -8.95 12.53
N ALA A 74 -25.20 -8.75 12.11
CA ALA A 74 -25.60 -7.65 11.22
C ALA A 74 -25.44 -6.25 11.87
N GLU A 75 -25.31 -6.17 13.18
CA GLU A 75 -25.06 -4.91 13.90
C GLU A 75 -23.56 -4.59 14.03
N TYR A 76 -22.69 -5.56 13.70
CA TYR A 76 -21.25 -5.33 13.75
C TYR A 76 -20.79 -4.50 12.57
N HIS A 77 -20.15 -3.38 12.84
CA HIS A 77 -19.54 -2.52 11.84
C HIS A 77 -18.01 -2.71 11.78
N ARG A 78 -17.45 -2.59 10.59
CA ARG A 78 -16.01 -2.69 10.38
C ARG A 78 -15.25 -1.72 11.28
N LYS A 79 -14.19 -2.22 11.92
CA LYS A 79 -13.29 -1.44 12.78
C LYS A 79 -11.92 -1.23 12.14
N LEU A 80 -11.55 -2.03 11.13
CA LEU A 80 -10.25 -1.98 10.51
C LEU A 80 -10.37 -1.80 8.99
N LYS A 81 -9.74 -0.77 8.47
CA LYS A 81 -9.63 -0.47 7.05
C LYS A 81 -8.16 -0.44 6.62
N ILE A 82 -7.81 -1.28 5.68
CA ILE A 82 -6.47 -1.40 5.11
C ILE A 82 -6.51 -0.87 3.67
N SER A 83 -5.62 0.05 3.35
CA SER A 83 -5.55 0.68 2.03
C SER A 83 -4.14 0.62 1.46
N ILE A 84 -4.02 0.30 0.18
CA ILE A 84 -2.78 0.44 -0.58
C ILE A 84 -2.86 1.71 -1.43
N VAL A 85 -1.83 2.56 -1.37
CA VAL A 85 -1.76 3.80 -2.14
C VAL A 85 -0.42 3.83 -2.89
N THR A 86 -0.43 3.42 -4.15
CA THR A 86 0.80 3.23 -4.94
C THR A 86 0.83 4.11 -6.19
N ALA A 87 2.03 4.51 -6.61
CA ALA A 87 2.25 5.22 -7.87
C ALA A 87 2.09 4.32 -9.10
N ARG A 88 1.99 3.00 -8.93
CA ARG A 88 1.76 2.07 -10.05
C ARG A 88 0.45 2.36 -10.77
N ASN A 89 0.39 2.00 -12.07
CA ASN A 89 -0.83 2.04 -12.88
C ASN A 89 -0.88 0.81 -13.80
N ALA A 90 -1.83 0.77 -14.71
CA ALA A 90 -1.90 -0.27 -15.74
C ALA A 90 -0.65 -0.22 -16.65
N PRO A 91 -0.02 -1.37 -16.99
CA PRO A 91 -0.39 -2.75 -16.60
C PRO A 91 0.22 -3.21 -15.26
N ALA A 92 1.09 -2.43 -14.63
CA ALA A 92 1.86 -2.83 -13.44
C ALA A 92 0.98 -3.11 -12.19
N HIS A 93 -0.26 -2.61 -12.17
CA HIS A 93 -1.22 -2.87 -11.09
C HIS A 93 -1.60 -4.35 -10.96
N GLU A 94 -1.59 -5.12 -12.07
CA GLU A 94 -1.93 -6.55 -12.02
C GLU A 94 -0.97 -7.35 -11.14
N ARG A 95 0.31 -6.98 -11.16
CA ARG A 95 1.32 -7.65 -10.33
C ARG A 95 1.10 -7.39 -8.85
N VAL A 96 0.64 -6.19 -8.46
CA VAL A 96 0.23 -5.89 -7.08
C VAL A 96 -0.87 -6.83 -6.63
N VAL A 97 -1.95 -6.91 -7.42
CA VAL A 97 -3.10 -7.78 -7.12
C VAL A 97 -2.68 -9.25 -7.01
N ASN A 98 -1.83 -9.73 -7.94
CA ASN A 98 -1.34 -11.09 -7.93
C ASN A 98 -0.44 -11.38 -6.72
N THR A 99 0.39 -10.42 -6.32
CA THR A 99 1.25 -10.53 -5.14
C THR A 99 0.41 -10.65 -3.87
N LEU A 100 -0.52 -9.73 -3.64
CA LEU A 100 -1.41 -9.77 -2.48
C LEU A 100 -2.21 -11.09 -2.42
N LYS A 101 -2.76 -11.54 -3.55
CA LYS A 101 -3.46 -12.83 -3.64
C LYS A 101 -2.56 -14.01 -3.30
N SER A 102 -1.31 -14.02 -3.76
CA SER A 102 -0.37 -15.11 -3.49
C SER A 102 0.00 -15.22 -2.01
N TRP A 103 -0.07 -14.11 -1.27
CA TRP A 103 0.16 -14.07 0.18
C TRP A 103 -1.11 -14.30 1.00
N GLY A 104 -2.28 -14.48 0.34
CA GLY A 104 -3.58 -14.60 1.01
C GLY A 104 -4.00 -13.31 1.73
N VAL A 105 -3.51 -12.16 1.24
CA VAL A 105 -3.80 -10.84 1.81
C VAL A 105 -4.99 -10.22 1.11
N GLU A 106 -5.95 -9.79 1.89
CA GLU A 106 -7.06 -8.94 1.46
C GLU A 106 -6.88 -7.53 2.02
N VAL A 107 -7.13 -6.54 1.19
CA VAL A 107 -7.15 -5.13 1.57
C VAL A 107 -8.54 -4.54 1.30
N THR A 108 -8.91 -3.51 2.04
CA THR A 108 -10.23 -2.87 1.86
C THR A 108 -10.29 -2.15 0.53
N GLU A 109 -9.21 -1.47 0.15
CA GLU A 109 -9.12 -0.69 -1.08
C GLU A 109 -7.67 -0.56 -1.56
N ALA A 110 -7.49 -0.34 -2.87
CA ALA A 110 -6.20 -0.06 -3.47
C ALA A 110 -6.32 1.06 -4.51
N PHE A 111 -5.45 2.05 -4.40
CA PHE A 111 -5.38 3.22 -5.29
C PHE A 111 -4.12 3.13 -6.15
N PHE A 112 -4.32 3.06 -7.46
CA PHE A 112 -3.26 3.00 -8.47
C PHE A 112 -3.17 4.36 -9.16
N LEU A 113 -2.26 5.20 -8.74
CA LEU A 113 -2.28 6.63 -9.02
C LEU A 113 -1.61 7.04 -10.34
N GLY A 114 -0.70 6.22 -10.88
CA GLY A 114 -0.08 6.48 -12.17
C GLY A 114 0.69 7.81 -12.26
N GLY A 115 1.35 8.21 -11.18
CA GLY A 115 2.07 9.48 -11.10
C GLY A 115 1.26 10.67 -10.60
N ILE A 116 -0.03 10.46 -10.25
CA ILE A 116 -0.80 11.47 -9.50
C ILE A 116 -0.27 11.50 -8.08
N SER A 117 -0.15 12.69 -7.49
CA SER A 117 0.33 12.86 -6.13
C SER A 117 -0.58 12.14 -5.11
N LYS A 118 0.06 11.43 -4.15
CA LYS A 118 -0.63 10.67 -3.10
C LYS A 118 -1.37 11.57 -2.11
N ASP A 119 -0.94 12.80 -1.91
CA ASP A 119 -1.47 13.75 -0.94
C ASP A 119 -2.99 13.93 -1.07
N ARG A 120 -3.50 14.12 -2.29
CA ARG A 120 -4.94 14.31 -2.54
C ARG A 120 -5.80 13.13 -2.10
N VAL A 121 -5.33 11.92 -2.37
CA VAL A 121 -6.04 10.70 -1.97
C VAL A 121 -5.96 10.51 -0.46
N LEU A 122 -4.77 10.69 0.11
CA LEU A 122 -4.54 10.54 1.55
C LEU A 122 -5.30 11.57 2.38
N GLU A 123 -5.42 12.83 1.91
CA GLU A 123 -6.22 13.86 2.57
C GLU A 123 -7.72 13.52 2.60
N ILE A 124 -8.24 12.88 1.55
CA ILE A 124 -9.65 12.43 1.50
C ILE A 124 -9.85 11.18 2.37
N MET A 125 -8.94 10.22 2.29
CA MET A 125 -9.01 8.96 3.04
C MET A 125 -8.82 9.15 4.54
N ARG A 126 -8.02 10.17 4.93
CA ARG A 126 -7.69 10.50 6.32
C ARG A 126 -7.22 9.27 7.11
N PRO A 127 -6.17 8.55 6.67
CA PRO A 127 -5.65 7.42 7.42
C PRO A 127 -5.08 7.89 8.75
N HIS A 128 -5.17 7.04 9.78
CA HIS A 128 -4.55 7.29 11.08
C HIS A 128 -3.03 7.15 11.03
N ILE A 129 -2.54 6.38 10.03
CA ILE A 129 -1.12 6.24 9.75
C ILE A 129 -0.92 5.82 8.29
N PHE A 130 0.10 6.40 7.64
CA PHE A 130 0.54 6.06 6.29
C PHE A 130 2.03 5.72 6.30
N PHE A 131 2.43 4.64 5.64
CA PHE A 131 3.81 4.18 5.50
C PHE A 131 4.28 4.32 4.07
N ASP A 132 5.44 4.96 3.86
CA ASP A 132 6.06 5.15 2.55
C ASP A 132 7.59 5.15 2.71
N ASP A 133 8.33 4.64 1.73
CA ASP A 133 9.80 4.60 1.72
C ASP A 133 10.41 5.88 1.12
N GLN A 134 9.61 6.72 0.45
CA GLN A 134 10.07 7.92 -0.23
C GLN A 134 9.72 9.20 0.52
N MET A 135 10.72 9.89 1.05
CA MET A 135 10.53 11.18 1.73
C MET A 135 9.81 12.21 0.84
N SER A 136 10.06 12.19 -0.48
CA SER A 136 9.39 13.08 -1.42
C SER A 136 7.86 12.96 -1.44
N HIS A 137 7.33 11.80 -1.06
CA HIS A 137 5.89 11.58 -0.92
C HIS A 137 5.35 12.06 0.43
N LEU A 138 6.21 12.09 1.45
CA LEU A 138 5.83 12.42 2.83
C LEU A 138 5.93 13.91 3.14
N ASP A 139 6.89 14.61 2.56
CA ASP A 139 7.21 16.02 2.85
C ASP A 139 6.04 16.99 2.61
N HIS A 140 5.11 16.61 1.74
CA HIS A 140 3.94 17.42 1.39
C HIS A 140 2.70 17.11 2.22
N LEU A 141 2.72 16.03 3.02
CA LEU A 141 1.59 15.64 3.85
C LEU A 141 1.51 16.50 5.11
N ARG A 142 0.41 17.25 5.26
CA ARG A 142 0.24 18.19 6.40
C ARG A 142 -0.66 17.63 7.50
N ASN A 143 -1.67 16.85 7.12
CA ASN A 143 -2.74 16.41 8.01
C ASN A 143 -2.84 14.89 8.13
N VAL A 144 -1.89 14.16 7.57
CA VAL A 144 -1.82 12.70 7.60
C VAL A 144 -0.60 12.29 8.41
N PRO A 145 -0.77 11.55 9.51
CA PRO A 145 0.36 10.95 10.20
C PRO A 145 1.09 9.99 9.28
N ALA A 146 2.36 10.28 8.98
CA ALA A 146 3.15 9.54 8.02
C ALA A 146 4.44 9.01 8.65
N VAL A 147 4.82 7.80 8.24
CA VAL A 147 6.01 7.10 8.72
C VAL A 147 6.91 6.78 7.54
N HIS A 148 8.13 7.27 7.59
CA HIS A 148 9.17 6.94 6.63
C HIS A 148 9.77 5.56 6.93
N ILE A 149 9.81 4.69 5.92
CA ILE A 149 10.48 3.39 5.96
C ILE A 149 11.87 3.56 5.33
N PRO A 150 12.95 3.69 6.11
CA PRO A 150 14.28 4.03 5.61
C PRO A 150 15.00 2.80 5.03
N MET A 151 14.32 2.04 4.19
CA MET A 151 14.82 0.80 3.57
C MET A 151 14.62 0.88 2.07
N GLY A 152 15.28 -0.02 1.33
CA GLY A 152 15.16 -0.10 -0.11
C GLY A 152 15.98 0.94 -0.90
N ILE A 153 15.86 0.85 -2.22
CA ILE A 153 16.66 1.61 -3.20
C ILE A 153 16.50 3.12 -3.06
N ALA A 154 15.30 3.58 -2.71
CA ALA A 154 15.04 5.01 -2.51
C ALA A 154 15.90 5.62 -1.38
N ASN A 155 16.39 4.79 -0.45
CA ASN A 155 17.15 5.18 0.74
C ASN A 155 18.63 4.77 0.70
N GLU A 156 19.08 4.09 -0.36
CA GLU A 156 20.49 3.80 -0.54
C GLU A 156 21.26 5.11 -0.73
N LYS A 157 22.28 5.34 0.11
CA LYS A 157 23.16 6.50 -0.03
C LYS A 157 23.91 6.36 -1.36
N ARG A 158 23.66 7.26 -2.28
CA ARG A 158 24.48 7.46 -3.49
C ARG A 158 25.82 8.06 -3.14
#